data_8662bd09bc4d2a785a00a9bba4b45fb7
#
_entry.id   8662bd09bc4d2a785a00a9bba4b45fb7
#
_cell.length_a   1.000
_cell.length_b   1.000
_cell.length_c   1.000
_cell.angle_alpha   90.00
_cell.angle_beta   90.00
_cell.angle_gamma   90.00
#
_symmetry.space_group_name_H-M   'P 1'
#
loop_
_entity.id
_entity.type
_entity.pdbx_description
1 polymer ?
#
loop_
_entity_poly.entity_id
_entity_poly.type
_entity_poly.pdbx_seq_one_letter_code
_entity_poly.pdbx_strand_id
1 'polypeptide(L)'
;MHVFYGVGDYDKKYKNCYDYNKRNDFKYKNAILTSEGAIALYKENSNKAIYGSNILITGFGKIGKSLCNILKAMGSKLTICARSDINKAQAKTIADNVIDFKALQCQNYDIIFNTVPAIYFTKKEIDTFKNDIKYIELASFPGGIDKHYAKIKSIDIIDGSKLPSRYSKISAGYLIGETIDKMIKEGKN
;
A
#
# COMPACT_ATOMS: atom_id res chain seq x y z
N MET A 1 -9.93 -30.73 -14.21
CA MET A 1 -9.97 -29.27 -14.42
C MET A 1 -9.25 -28.61 -13.24
N HIS A 2 -8.28 -27.75 -13.50
CA HIS A 2 -7.59 -26.96 -12.48
C HIS A 2 -8.19 -25.55 -12.48
N VAL A 3 -8.39 -24.97 -11.29
CA VAL A 3 -8.93 -23.63 -11.10
C VAL A 3 -7.88 -22.75 -10.42
N PHE A 4 -7.45 -21.69 -11.09
CA PHE A 4 -6.56 -20.67 -10.52
C PHE A 4 -7.35 -19.43 -10.16
N TYR A 5 -7.18 -18.92 -8.95
CA TYR A 5 -7.95 -17.78 -8.46
C TYR A 5 -7.09 -16.84 -7.62
N GLY A 6 -7.55 -15.62 -7.44
CA GLY A 6 -6.90 -14.60 -6.62
C GLY A 6 -7.82 -13.96 -5.60
N VAL A 7 -9.15 -14.19 -5.72
CA VAL A 7 -10.16 -13.66 -4.81
C VAL A 7 -11.28 -14.68 -4.67
N GLY A 8 -11.75 -14.91 -3.45
CA GLY A 8 -12.84 -15.84 -3.12
C GLY A 8 -12.36 -17.14 -2.48
N ASP A 9 -13.31 -17.93 -1.97
CA ASP A 9 -13.08 -19.19 -1.24
C ASP A 9 -13.36 -20.40 -2.16
N TYR A 10 -12.65 -20.52 -3.26
CA TYR A 10 -12.86 -21.61 -4.23
C TYR A 10 -12.29 -22.94 -3.78
N ASP A 11 -11.31 -22.96 -2.88
CA ASP A 11 -10.72 -24.15 -2.26
C ASP A 11 -11.73 -24.98 -1.47
N LYS A 12 -12.80 -24.36 -0.96
CA LYS A 12 -13.92 -25.06 -0.32
C LYS A 12 -14.89 -25.73 -1.30
N LYS A 13 -14.88 -25.32 -2.56
CA LYS A 13 -15.86 -25.73 -3.58
C LYS A 13 -15.30 -26.73 -4.59
N TYR A 14 -14.00 -26.69 -4.87
CA TYR A 14 -13.37 -27.51 -5.92
C TYR A 14 -12.06 -28.14 -5.42
N LYS A 15 -11.80 -29.40 -5.81
CA LYS A 15 -10.64 -30.18 -5.33
C LYS A 15 -9.28 -29.63 -5.82
N ASN A 16 -9.21 -29.04 -7.00
CA ASN A 16 -7.96 -28.61 -7.65
C ASN A 16 -7.95 -27.09 -7.82
N CYS A 17 -7.92 -26.37 -6.69
CA CYS A 17 -7.91 -24.91 -6.66
C CYS A 17 -6.59 -24.36 -6.15
N TYR A 18 -6.09 -23.35 -6.83
CA TYR A 18 -4.78 -22.75 -6.56
C TYR A 18 -4.90 -21.24 -6.49
N ASP A 19 -4.59 -20.71 -5.31
CA ASP A 19 -4.60 -19.26 -5.06
C ASP A 19 -3.25 -18.65 -5.43
N TYR A 20 -3.17 -17.96 -6.59
CA TYR A 20 -1.95 -17.27 -7.00
C TYR A 20 -1.59 -16.10 -6.09
N ASN A 21 -2.55 -15.52 -5.35
CA ASN A 21 -2.26 -14.48 -4.36
C ASN A 21 -1.47 -15.00 -3.14
N LYS A 22 -1.40 -16.30 -2.91
CA LYS A 22 -0.53 -16.86 -1.86
C LYS A 22 0.95 -16.83 -2.22
N ARG A 23 1.29 -16.71 -3.52
CA ARG A 23 2.67 -16.69 -3.98
C ARG A 23 3.40 -15.40 -3.61
N ASN A 24 4.58 -15.53 -3.07
CA ASN A 24 5.38 -14.37 -2.68
C ASN A 24 5.92 -13.59 -3.88
N ASP A 25 6.36 -14.30 -4.94
CA ASP A 25 6.82 -13.67 -6.18
C ASP A 25 5.73 -12.82 -6.84
N PHE A 26 4.48 -13.33 -6.93
CA PHE A 26 3.33 -12.54 -7.34
C PHE A 26 3.12 -11.31 -6.47
N LYS A 27 3.08 -11.50 -5.15
CA LYS A 27 2.84 -10.39 -4.19
C LYS A 27 3.88 -9.27 -4.30
N TYR A 28 5.16 -9.59 -4.57
CA TYR A 28 6.19 -8.57 -4.74
C TYR A 28 6.01 -7.79 -6.05
N LYS A 29 5.76 -8.47 -7.18
CA LYS A 29 5.51 -7.82 -8.46
C LYS A 29 4.22 -6.98 -8.42
N ASN A 30 3.15 -7.51 -7.82
CA ASN A 30 1.89 -6.79 -7.66
C ASN A 30 2.01 -5.56 -6.76
N ALA A 31 2.93 -5.57 -5.77
CA ALA A 31 3.21 -4.41 -4.93
C ALA A 31 3.85 -3.25 -5.72
N ILE A 32 4.64 -3.55 -6.76
CA ILE A 32 5.19 -2.53 -7.67
C ILE A 32 4.04 -1.84 -8.42
N LEU A 33 3.16 -2.62 -9.06
CA LEU A 33 2.00 -2.06 -9.77
C LEU A 33 1.05 -1.29 -8.84
N THR A 34 0.90 -1.75 -7.60
CA THR A 34 0.14 -1.03 -6.57
C THR A 34 0.78 0.31 -6.25
N SER A 35 2.10 0.36 -6.14
CA SER A 35 2.84 1.59 -5.82
C SER A 35 2.77 2.61 -6.95
N GLU A 36 2.91 2.18 -8.21
CA GLU A 36 2.71 3.03 -9.38
C GLU A 36 1.30 3.61 -9.41
N GLY A 37 0.29 2.76 -9.21
CA GLY A 37 -1.10 3.19 -9.14
C GLY A 37 -1.39 4.16 -7.98
N ALA A 38 -0.71 3.99 -6.82
CA ALA A 38 -0.86 4.90 -5.69
C ALA A 38 -0.30 6.31 -6.01
N ILE A 39 0.80 6.37 -6.75
CA ILE A 39 1.39 7.62 -7.22
C ILE A 39 0.48 8.29 -8.25
N ALA A 40 -0.03 7.54 -9.21
CA ALA A 40 -0.99 8.05 -10.19
C ALA A 40 -2.25 8.60 -9.50
N LEU A 41 -2.82 7.84 -8.57
CA LEU A 41 -3.98 8.24 -7.76
C LEU A 41 -3.71 9.54 -6.98
N TYR A 42 -2.52 9.69 -6.39
CA TYR A 42 -2.14 10.94 -5.75
C TYR A 42 -2.13 12.11 -6.74
N LYS A 43 -1.56 11.92 -7.94
CA LYS A 43 -1.48 12.96 -8.97
C LYS A 43 -2.85 13.37 -9.53
N GLU A 44 -3.81 12.46 -9.57
CA GLU A 44 -5.20 12.78 -9.93
C GLU A 44 -5.91 13.63 -8.86
N ASN A 45 -5.50 13.52 -7.60
CA ASN A 45 -6.12 14.20 -6.45
C ASN A 45 -5.28 15.37 -5.91
N SER A 46 -4.18 15.74 -6.57
CA SER A 46 -3.29 16.80 -6.13
C SER A 46 -2.49 17.42 -7.27
N ASN A 47 -2.43 18.75 -7.28
CA ASN A 47 -1.55 19.51 -8.18
C ASN A 47 -0.13 19.70 -7.61
N LYS A 48 0.14 19.24 -6.38
CA LYS A 48 1.48 19.35 -5.77
C LYS A 48 2.44 18.33 -6.34
N ALA A 49 3.72 18.70 -6.44
CA ALA A 49 4.78 17.78 -6.80
C ALA A 49 5.04 16.76 -5.69
N ILE A 50 5.54 15.58 -6.07
CA ILE A 50 6.10 14.60 -5.13
C ILE A 50 7.50 15.04 -4.69
N TYR A 51 8.28 15.61 -5.62
CA TYR A 51 9.59 16.15 -5.31
C TYR A 51 9.52 17.18 -4.17
N GLY A 52 10.33 16.97 -3.15
CA GLY A 52 10.40 17.85 -1.98
C GLY A 52 9.23 17.69 -0.97
N SER A 53 8.17 16.93 -1.30
CA SER A 53 7.05 16.70 -0.39
C SER A 53 7.47 15.86 0.81
N ASN A 54 6.88 16.15 1.99
CA ASN A 54 7.03 15.35 3.20
C ASN A 54 5.99 14.23 3.18
N ILE A 55 6.43 13.00 3.05
CA ILE A 55 5.56 11.83 2.88
C ILE A 55 5.71 10.88 4.06
N LEU A 56 4.59 10.47 4.63
CA LEU A 56 4.52 9.39 5.59
C LEU A 56 4.01 8.12 4.91
N ILE A 57 4.74 7.02 5.08
CA ILE A 57 4.27 5.68 4.73
C ILE A 57 4.11 4.90 6.03
N THR A 58 2.89 4.44 6.34
CA THR A 58 2.68 3.53 7.45
C THR A 58 2.77 2.09 6.97
N GLY A 59 3.63 1.31 7.64
CA GLY A 59 3.99 -0.05 7.27
C GLY A 59 5.18 -0.13 6.32
N PHE A 60 6.01 -1.16 6.53
CA PHE A 60 7.18 -1.46 5.68
C PHE A 60 7.12 -2.90 5.16
N GLY A 61 5.91 -3.29 4.72
CA GLY A 61 5.65 -4.54 3.99
C GLY A 61 6.02 -4.41 2.50
N LYS A 62 5.51 -5.31 1.66
CA LYS A 62 5.82 -5.34 0.22
C LYS A 62 5.47 -4.02 -0.48
N ILE A 63 4.27 -3.48 -0.23
CA ILE A 63 3.81 -2.20 -0.80
C ILE A 63 4.62 -1.04 -0.22
N GLY A 64 4.79 -0.96 1.10
CA GLY A 64 5.54 0.11 1.75
C GLY A 64 7.00 0.18 1.28
N LYS A 65 7.66 -0.98 1.09
CA LYS A 65 9.03 -1.05 0.54
C LYS A 65 9.09 -0.56 -0.91
N SER A 66 8.15 -0.99 -1.74
CA SER A 66 8.07 -0.56 -3.14
C SER A 66 7.83 0.95 -3.26
N LEU A 67 6.84 1.48 -2.54
CA LEU A 67 6.57 2.92 -2.47
C LEU A 67 7.77 3.72 -1.98
N CYS A 68 8.44 3.26 -0.92
CA CYS A 68 9.60 3.92 -0.36
C CYS A 68 10.70 4.10 -1.42
N ASN A 69 11.03 3.04 -2.17
CA ASN A 69 12.05 3.10 -3.21
C ASN A 69 11.67 4.09 -4.33
N ILE A 70 10.45 4.03 -4.83
CA ILE A 70 10.00 4.88 -5.95
C ILE A 70 9.95 6.35 -5.50
N LEU A 71 9.31 6.64 -4.37
CA LEU A 71 9.15 8.00 -3.87
C LEU A 71 10.50 8.63 -3.48
N LYS A 72 11.44 7.82 -2.95
CA LYS A 72 12.80 8.31 -2.69
C LYS A 72 13.51 8.69 -3.98
N ALA A 73 13.40 7.87 -5.02
CA ALA A 73 13.97 8.19 -6.35
C ALA A 73 13.33 9.44 -6.98
N MET A 74 12.08 9.75 -6.63
CA MET A 74 11.38 10.97 -7.04
C MET A 74 11.76 12.21 -6.22
N GLY A 75 12.68 12.08 -5.25
CA GLY A 75 13.21 13.20 -4.46
C GLY A 75 12.28 13.69 -3.34
N SER A 76 11.38 12.84 -2.84
CA SER A 76 10.57 13.17 -1.67
C SER A 76 11.35 13.02 -0.35
N LYS A 77 10.86 13.66 0.72
CA LYS A 77 11.32 13.48 2.09
C LYS A 77 10.45 12.42 2.76
N LEU A 78 11.02 11.23 3.02
CA LEU A 78 10.27 10.07 3.47
C LEU A 78 10.41 9.81 4.95
N THR A 79 9.28 9.67 5.62
CA THR A 79 9.19 9.05 6.94
C THR A 79 8.47 7.71 6.83
N ILE A 80 9.06 6.67 7.40
CA ILE A 80 8.43 5.35 7.51
C ILE A 80 7.99 5.14 8.96
N CYS A 81 6.72 4.79 9.13
CA CYS A 81 6.20 4.32 10.41
C CYS A 81 6.13 2.80 10.41
N ALA A 82 6.94 2.13 11.25
CA ALA A 82 7.01 0.68 11.30
C ALA A 82 7.04 0.17 12.74
N ARG A 83 6.49 -1.07 12.94
CA ARG A 83 6.38 -1.68 14.26
C ARG A 83 7.61 -2.53 14.62
N SER A 84 8.00 -3.45 13.73
CA SER A 84 9.08 -4.39 14.02
C SER A 84 10.45 -3.76 13.86
N ASP A 85 11.40 -4.15 14.72
CA ASP A 85 12.77 -3.62 14.67
C ASP A 85 13.48 -3.99 13.37
N ILE A 86 13.20 -5.17 12.81
CA ILE A 86 13.71 -5.59 11.49
C ILE A 86 13.25 -4.61 10.42
N ASN A 87 11.96 -4.28 10.37
CA ASN A 87 11.43 -3.33 9.38
C ASN A 87 11.98 -1.92 9.61
N LYS A 88 12.13 -1.49 10.88
CA LYS A 88 12.75 -0.19 11.19
C LYS A 88 14.21 -0.14 10.74
N ALA A 89 15.00 -1.20 11.01
CA ALA A 89 16.38 -1.28 10.56
C ALA A 89 16.50 -1.22 9.04
N GLN A 90 15.68 -1.99 8.31
CA GLN A 90 15.65 -1.95 6.86
C GLN A 90 15.18 -0.58 6.32
N ALA A 91 14.16 0.03 6.92
CA ALA A 91 13.68 1.34 6.49
C ALA A 91 14.73 2.44 6.66
N LYS A 92 15.56 2.39 7.71
CA LYS A 92 16.65 3.34 7.96
C LYS A 92 17.72 3.38 6.85
N THR A 93 17.81 2.35 6.02
CA THR A 93 18.78 2.35 4.90
C THR A 93 18.30 3.14 3.68
N ILE A 94 17.01 3.56 3.66
CA ILE A 94 16.39 4.19 2.48
C ILE A 94 15.69 5.51 2.86
N ALA A 95 14.89 5.49 3.93
CA ALA A 95 14.07 6.62 4.35
C ALA A 95 14.90 7.68 5.09
N ASP A 96 14.45 8.93 5.03
CA ASP A 96 15.07 10.05 5.76
C ASP A 96 14.79 9.96 7.26
N ASN A 97 13.62 9.41 7.62
CA ASN A 97 13.24 9.21 9.02
C ASN A 97 12.46 7.91 9.21
N VAL A 98 12.58 7.33 10.41
CA VAL A 98 11.84 6.12 10.80
C VAL A 98 11.30 6.28 12.20
N ILE A 99 9.99 6.13 12.36
CA ILE A 99 9.28 6.29 13.63
C ILE A 99 8.51 5.04 14.03
N ASP A 100 8.18 4.96 15.30
CA ASP A 100 7.22 3.98 15.83
C ASP A 100 5.79 4.54 15.78
N PHE A 101 4.78 3.67 15.72
CA PHE A 101 3.37 4.10 15.78
C PHE A 101 3.01 4.88 17.04
N LYS A 102 3.70 4.63 18.15
CA LYS A 102 3.52 5.40 19.40
C LYS A 102 3.94 6.86 19.28
N ALA A 103 4.84 7.17 18.36
CA ALA A 103 5.36 8.52 18.09
C ALA A 103 4.68 9.17 16.86
N LEU A 104 3.55 8.63 16.41
CA LEU A 104 2.86 9.11 15.22
C LEU A 104 2.25 10.50 15.47
N GLN A 105 2.75 11.50 14.74
CA GLN A 105 2.25 12.87 14.67
C GLN A 105 2.25 13.29 13.21
N CYS A 106 1.19 13.96 12.75
CA CYS A 106 0.96 14.12 11.31
C CYS A 106 1.02 15.56 10.79
N GLN A 107 1.32 16.54 11.65
CA GLN A 107 1.32 17.98 11.30
C GLN A 107 2.34 18.38 10.22
N ASN A 108 3.34 17.55 9.95
CA ASN A 108 4.42 17.87 9.03
C ASN A 108 4.32 17.17 7.67
N TYR A 109 3.32 16.29 7.48
CA TYR A 109 3.21 15.53 6.24
C TYR A 109 2.25 16.20 5.25
N ASP A 110 2.60 16.12 3.98
CA ASP A 110 1.76 16.55 2.86
C ASP A 110 0.92 15.39 2.35
N ILE A 111 1.48 14.17 2.45
CA ILE A 111 0.87 12.94 1.95
C ILE A 111 1.07 11.83 2.98
N ILE A 112 0.03 11.04 3.20
CA ILE A 112 0.07 9.80 3.97
C ILE A 112 -0.35 8.65 3.05
N PHE A 113 0.50 7.64 2.90
CA PHE A 113 0.14 6.35 2.31
C PHE A 113 0.00 5.31 3.43
N ASN A 114 -1.23 4.89 3.70
CA ASN A 114 -1.43 3.83 4.69
C ASN A 114 -1.41 2.45 4.04
N THR A 115 -0.52 1.57 4.51
CA THR A 115 -0.43 0.17 4.07
C THR A 115 -0.75 -0.84 5.17
N VAL A 116 -1.19 -0.38 6.35
CA VAL A 116 -1.45 -1.24 7.52
C VAL A 116 -2.94 -1.34 7.78
N PRO A 117 -3.53 -2.55 7.78
CA PRO A 117 -4.95 -2.78 8.04
C PRO A 117 -5.26 -2.80 9.55
N ALA A 118 -4.88 -1.72 10.26
CA ALA A 118 -5.17 -1.53 11.67
C ALA A 118 -5.28 -0.03 11.96
N ILE A 119 -6.28 0.36 12.73
CA ILE A 119 -6.57 1.78 13.01
C ILE A 119 -5.50 2.35 13.94
N TYR A 120 -4.63 3.17 13.36
CA TYR A 120 -3.62 3.96 14.05
C TYR A 120 -3.91 5.46 14.00
N PHE A 121 -4.66 5.91 12.98
CA PHE A 121 -5.09 7.30 12.88
C PHE A 121 -6.43 7.45 13.58
N THR A 122 -6.35 7.67 14.89
CA THR A 122 -7.50 7.96 15.76
C THR A 122 -7.71 9.47 15.85
N LYS A 123 -8.67 9.90 16.68
CA LYS A 123 -8.92 11.32 16.96
C LYS A 123 -7.62 12.09 17.22
N LYS A 124 -6.73 11.53 18.05
CA LYS A 124 -5.46 12.16 18.44
C LYS A 124 -4.56 12.46 17.23
N GLU A 125 -4.39 11.51 16.33
CA GLU A 125 -3.55 11.67 15.15
C GLU A 125 -4.23 12.55 14.09
N ILE A 126 -5.54 12.36 13.86
CA ILE A 126 -6.33 13.14 12.90
C ILE A 126 -6.35 14.63 13.26
N ASP A 127 -6.43 14.98 14.55
CA ASP A 127 -6.39 16.38 15.00
C ASP A 127 -5.06 17.08 14.69
N THR A 128 -4.01 16.33 14.35
CA THR A 128 -2.71 16.88 13.90
C THR A 128 -2.56 16.99 12.38
N PHE A 129 -3.57 16.61 11.61
CA PHE A 129 -3.51 16.68 10.15
C PHE A 129 -3.50 18.13 9.66
N LYS A 130 -2.71 18.40 8.60
CA LYS A 130 -2.83 19.67 7.87
C LYS A 130 -4.16 19.72 7.12
N ASN A 131 -4.68 20.92 6.88
CA ASN A 131 -5.94 21.11 6.15
C ASN A 131 -5.92 20.55 4.71
N ASP A 132 -4.74 20.50 4.08
CA ASP A 132 -4.54 20.08 2.70
C ASP A 132 -3.84 18.73 2.55
N ILE A 133 -3.76 17.97 3.64
CA ILE A 133 -3.15 16.63 3.63
C ILE A 133 -3.89 15.69 2.69
N LYS A 134 -3.14 14.85 1.99
CA LYS A 134 -3.70 13.76 1.19
C LYS A 134 -3.50 12.44 1.90
N TYR A 135 -4.59 11.80 2.31
CA TYR A 135 -4.58 10.49 2.94
C TYR A 135 -5.03 9.43 1.95
N ILE A 136 -4.12 8.55 1.57
CA ILE A 136 -4.38 7.46 0.60
C ILE A 136 -4.39 6.13 1.35
N GLU A 137 -5.55 5.48 1.34
CA GLU A 137 -5.77 4.20 1.99
C GLU A 137 -5.46 3.04 1.03
N LEU A 138 -4.33 2.37 1.26
CA LEU A 138 -3.90 1.20 0.46
C LEU A 138 -4.14 -0.12 1.20
N ALA A 139 -4.42 -0.06 2.50
CA ALA A 139 -4.66 -1.25 3.29
C ALA A 139 -6.06 -1.82 3.03
N SER A 140 -6.19 -3.13 3.19
CA SER A 140 -7.49 -3.79 3.21
C SER A 140 -8.31 -3.38 4.46
N PHE A 141 -9.59 -3.75 4.47
CA PHE A 141 -10.44 -3.54 5.65
C PHE A 141 -9.77 -4.06 6.93
N PRO A 142 -9.84 -3.33 8.04
CA PRO A 142 -10.64 -2.12 8.29
C PRO A 142 -10.02 -0.80 7.79
N GLY A 143 -8.79 -0.82 7.25
CA GLY A 143 -8.01 0.36 6.94
C GLY A 143 -7.22 0.87 8.15
N GLY A 144 -6.62 2.06 8.04
CA GLY A 144 -5.75 2.63 9.07
C GLY A 144 -6.34 3.82 9.84
N ILE A 145 -7.48 4.36 9.41
CA ILE A 145 -8.04 5.61 9.94
C ILE A 145 -9.46 5.40 10.50
N ASP A 146 -9.77 6.08 11.59
CA ASP A 146 -11.14 6.22 12.08
C ASP A 146 -11.97 7.02 11.06
N LYS A 147 -12.72 6.30 10.24
CA LYS A 147 -13.54 6.88 9.16
C LYS A 147 -14.63 7.80 9.67
N HIS A 148 -15.19 7.50 10.85
CA HIS A 148 -16.23 8.33 11.44
C HIS A 148 -15.64 9.68 11.86
N TYR A 149 -14.52 9.69 12.56
CA TYR A 149 -13.88 10.92 13.00
C TYR A 149 -13.26 11.70 11.83
N ALA A 150 -12.67 11.02 10.85
CA ALA A 150 -12.17 11.64 9.63
C ALA A 150 -13.28 12.41 8.87
N LYS A 151 -14.50 11.84 8.80
CA LYS A 151 -15.66 12.52 8.22
C LYS A 151 -16.06 13.78 8.99
N ILE A 152 -16.05 13.75 10.33
CA ILE A 152 -16.31 14.93 11.17
C ILE A 152 -15.30 16.04 10.88
N LYS A 153 -14.03 15.69 10.64
CA LYS A 153 -12.96 16.63 10.32
C LYS A 153 -12.85 16.98 8.84
N SER A 154 -13.78 16.51 8.01
CA SER A 154 -13.76 16.71 6.55
C SER A 154 -12.46 16.25 5.89
N ILE A 155 -11.84 15.20 6.43
CA ILE A 155 -10.66 14.57 5.81
C ILE A 155 -11.12 13.67 4.67
N ASP A 156 -10.61 13.95 3.48
CA ASP A 156 -10.84 13.12 2.30
C ASP A 156 -9.96 11.87 2.35
N ILE A 157 -10.61 10.69 2.47
CA ILE A 157 -9.94 9.40 2.42
C ILE A 157 -9.98 8.90 0.99
N ILE A 158 -8.84 8.99 0.30
CA ILE A 158 -8.70 8.56 -1.09
C ILE A 158 -8.55 7.03 -1.12
N ASP A 159 -9.52 6.36 -1.75
CA ASP A 159 -9.54 4.89 -1.85
C ASP A 159 -8.47 4.38 -2.82
N GLY A 160 -7.45 3.74 -2.28
CA GLY A 160 -6.36 3.06 -3.00
C GLY A 160 -6.61 1.57 -3.22
N SER A 161 -7.84 1.11 -3.25
CA SER A 161 -8.15 -0.28 -3.56
C SER A 161 -7.97 -0.59 -5.06
N LYS A 162 -7.62 -1.84 -5.38
CA LYS A 162 -7.56 -2.39 -6.74
C LYS A 162 -6.71 -1.57 -7.74
N LEU A 163 -5.67 -0.88 -7.28
CA LEU A 163 -4.82 -0.01 -8.10
C LEU A 163 -4.22 -0.69 -9.35
N PRO A 164 -3.69 -1.94 -9.28
CA PRO A 164 -3.16 -2.60 -10.47
C PRO A 164 -4.21 -2.74 -11.59
N SER A 165 -5.46 -3.07 -11.26
CA SER A 165 -6.53 -3.19 -12.25
C SER A 165 -7.08 -1.85 -12.72
N ARG A 166 -6.88 -0.77 -11.97
CA ARG A 166 -7.30 0.60 -12.33
C ARG A 166 -6.29 1.28 -13.24
N TYR A 167 -5.00 1.16 -12.93
CA TYR A 167 -3.94 1.96 -13.57
C TYR A 167 -3.00 1.13 -14.47
N SER A 168 -2.91 -0.18 -14.28
CA SER A 168 -1.96 -1.06 -14.98
C SER A 168 -2.60 -2.37 -15.43
N LYS A 169 -3.79 -2.30 -16.03
CA LYS A 169 -4.63 -3.47 -16.37
C LYS A 169 -3.89 -4.54 -17.19
N ILE A 170 -3.15 -4.12 -18.20
CA ILE A 170 -2.40 -5.02 -19.09
C ILE A 170 -1.29 -5.71 -18.31
N SER A 171 -0.47 -4.94 -17.59
CA SER A 171 0.64 -5.48 -16.78
C SER A 171 0.14 -6.40 -15.67
N ALA A 172 -0.98 -6.07 -15.03
CA ALA A 172 -1.61 -6.91 -14.02
C ALA A 172 -2.11 -8.24 -14.62
N GLY A 173 -2.69 -8.20 -15.82
CA GLY A 173 -3.12 -9.40 -16.55
C GLY A 173 -1.94 -10.30 -16.92
N TYR A 174 -0.85 -9.74 -17.47
CA TYR A 174 0.38 -10.48 -17.76
C TYR A 174 0.99 -11.10 -16.51
N LEU A 175 1.06 -10.37 -15.41
CA LEU A 175 1.58 -10.88 -14.15
C LEU A 175 0.78 -12.08 -13.63
N ILE A 176 -0.55 -12.05 -13.74
CA ILE A 176 -1.42 -13.17 -13.38
C ILE A 176 -1.12 -14.38 -14.30
N GLY A 177 -1.08 -14.16 -15.62
CA GLY A 177 -0.78 -15.20 -16.61
C GLY A 177 0.58 -15.88 -16.36
N GLU A 178 1.66 -15.10 -16.25
CA GLU A 178 3.00 -15.61 -15.90
C GLU A 178 3.01 -16.42 -14.61
N THR A 179 2.25 -15.95 -13.61
CA THR A 179 2.19 -16.64 -12.31
C THR A 179 1.50 -17.99 -12.44
N ILE A 180 0.39 -18.06 -13.18
CA ILE A 180 -0.35 -19.31 -13.45
C ILE A 180 0.51 -20.29 -14.24
N ASP A 181 1.15 -19.83 -15.32
CA ASP A 181 2.07 -20.65 -16.13
C ASP A 181 3.20 -21.25 -15.29
N LYS A 182 3.77 -20.44 -14.38
CA LYS A 182 4.79 -20.91 -13.47
C LYS A 182 4.25 -21.95 -12.50
N MET A 183 3.04 -21.76 -11.96
CA MET A 183 2.40 -22.74 -11.06
C MET A 183 2.16 -24.08 -11.77
N ILE A 184 1.74 -24.06 -13.02
CA ILE A 184 1.55 -25.26 -13.85
C ILE A 184 2.90 -25.98 -14.03
N LYS A 185 3.95 -25.26 -14.44
CA LYS A 185 5.30 -25.82 -14.66
C LYS A 185 5.95 -26.41 -13.40
N GLU A 186 5.65 -25.84 -12.25
CA GLU A 186 6.15 -26.34 -10.94
C GLU A 186 5.41 -27.59 -10.45
N GLY A 187 4.50 -28.16 -11.25
CA GLY A 187 3.73 -29.36 -10.91
C GLY A 187 2.68 -29.07 -9.83
N LYS A 188 2.21 -27.85 -9.74
CA LYS A 188 1.02 -27.48 -8.97
C LYS A 188 -0.24 -27.89 -9.75
N ASN A 189 -0.16 -29.14 -10.25
CA ASN A 189 -1.24 -29.80 -10.96
C ASN A 189 -2.18 -30.50 -10.00
#